data_8c63808a73485a654fc86f9fdd2a96fe
#
_entry.id   8c63808a73485a654fc86f9fdd2a96fe
#
_cell.length_a   1.000
_cell.length_b   1.000
_cell.length_c   1.000
_cell.angle_alpha   90.00
_cell.angle_beta   90.00
_cell.angle_gamma   90.00
#
_symmetry.space_group_name_H-M   'P 1'
#
loop_
_entity.id
_entity.type
_entity.pdbx_description
1 polymer ?
#
loop_
_entity_poly.entity_id
_entity_poly.type
_entity_poly.pdbx_seq_one_letter_code
_entity_poly.pdbx_strand_id
1 'polypeptide(L)'
;RVIITDSALNQNAVDIYSNEYVFLDSEDDRIFDKTIIPLNDRATRTLAVSDKDYFIFTGWWTAYCIQEEYLNWGGKALSPNVFIYLIQDYEPGFYQWSSLYMLADSTYRTKYKQIAIFNSVELKSYFDFLGYEFSFSYVFEPILNAGLKKYLKTMNKHIKKRKQILVY
;
A
#
# COMPACT_ATOMS: atom_id res chain seq x y z
N ARG A 1 -6.67 8.01 8.84
CA ARG A 1 -6.72 8.82 7.60
C ARG A 1 -6.30 7.97 6.41
N VAL A 2 -6.92 8.17 5.25
CA VAL A 2 -6.51 7.60 3.95
C VAL A 2 -5.94 8.73 3.11
N ILE A 3 -4.74 8.54 2.61
CA ILE A 3 -4.04 9.53 1.78
C ILE A 3 -3.95 8.98 0.35
N ILE A 4 -4.47 9.74 -0.62
CA ILE A 4 -4.43 9.38 -2.04
C ILE A 4 -3.30 10.16 -2.71
N THR A 5 -2.29 9.45 -3.19
CA THR A 5 -1.05 10.08 -3.67
C THR A 5 -0.85 10.06 -5.19
N ASP A 6 -1.57 9.21 -5.92
CA ASP A 6 -1.25 8.90 -7.32
C ASP A 6 -2.25 9.45 -8.31
N SER A 7 -3.44 9.80 -7.85
CA SER A 7 -4.51 10.26 -8.71
C SER A 7 -5.35 11.34 -8.04
N ALA A 8 -6.02 12.12 -8.86
CA ALA A 8 -7.07 13.00 -8.39
C ALA A 8 -8.25 12.17 -7.85
N LEU A 9 -9.03 12.76 -6.95
CA LEU A 9 -10.26 12.14 -6.47
C LEU A 9 -11.22 11.85 -7.62
N ASN A 10 -11.70 10.62 -7.67
CA ASN A 10 -12.79 10.24 -8.55
C ASN A 10 -14.11 10.57 -7.87
N GLN A 11 -14.98 11.36 -8.52
CA GLN A 11 -16.27 11.77 -7.94
C GLN A 11 -17.16 10.57 -7.58
N ASN A 12 -17.16 9.52 -8.39
CA ASN A 12 -17.93 8.31 -8.06
C ASN A 12 -17.44 7.64 -6.77
N ALA A 13 -16.12 7.67 -6.50
CA ALA A 13 -15.57 7.15 -5.25
C ALA A 13 -15.98 8.05 -4.07
N VAL A 14 -15.98 9.37 -4.25
CA VAL A 14 -16.48 10.31 -3.25
C VAL A 14 -17.91 9.96 -2.87
N ASP A 15 -18.79 9.78 -3.86
CA ASP A 15 -20.21 9.48 -3.66
C ASP A 15 -20.41 8.15 -2.91
N ILE A 16 -19.59 7.13 -3.20
CA ILE A 16 -19.66 5.83 -2.54
C ILE A 16 -19.23 5.90 -1.09
N TYR A 17 -18.17 6.65 -0.78
CA TYR A 17 -17.55 6.64 0.55
C TYR A 17 -17.94 7.81 1.43
N SER A 18 -18.72 8.78 0.93
CA SER A 18 -19.12 9.99 1.68
C SER A 18 -19.93 9.71 2.95
N ASN A 19 -20.58 8.54 3.04
CA ASN A 19 -21.30 8.14 4.24
C ASN A 19 -20.40 7.66 5.39
N GLU A 20 -19.16 7.25 5.08
CA GLU A 20 -18.21 6.71 6.06
C GLU A 20 -17.01 7.62 6.29
N TYR A 21 -16.61 8.40 5.30
CA TYR A 21 -15.42 9.22 5.33
C TYR A 21 -15.73 10.69 5.05
N VAL A 22 -15.01 11.55 5.74
CA VAL A 22 -14.99 12.98 5.43
C VAL A 22 -13.86 13.23 4.44
N PHE A 23 -14.18 13.88 3.33
CA PHE A 23 -13.19 14.31 2.35
C PHE A 23 -12.67 15.68 2.74
N LEU A 24 -11.38 15.79 3.00
CA LEU A 24 -10.73 17.02 3.43
C LEU A 24 -9.70 17.46 2.41
N ASP A 25 -9.56 18.74 2.22
CA ASP A 25 -8.37 19.29 1.61
C ASP A 25 -7.17 19.13 2.58
N SER A 26 -5.95 19.03 2.05
CA SER A 26 -4.73 18.86 2.84
C SER A 26 -4.46 20.01 3.83
N GLU A 27 -5.07 21.17 3.62
CA GLU A 27 -4.95 22.36 4.50
C GLU A 27 -5.96 22.36 5.65
N ASP A 28 -6.86 21.40 5.70
CA ASP A 28 -7.91 21.32 6.72
C ASP A 28 -7.37 20.59 7.97
N ASP A 29 -7.10 21.36 9.03
CA ASP A 29 -6.58 20.86 10.32
C ASP A 29 -7.66 20.20 11.20
N ARG A 30 -8.91 20.12 10.75
CA ARG A 30 -9.97 19.48 11.52
C ARG A 30 -9.71 18.01 11.69
N ILE A 31 -9.79 17.54 12.92
CA ILE A 31 -9.59 16.14 13.28
C ILE A 31 -10.93 15.40 13.16
N PHE A 32 -10.98 14.43 12.26
CA PHE A 32 -12.12 13.52 12.11
C PHE A 32 -11.60 12.08 12.22
N ASP A 33 -12.44 11.18 12.70
CA ASP A 33 -12.07 9.77 12.90
C ASP A 33 -11.73 9.07 11.59
N LYS A 34 -12.49 9.37 10.53
CA LYS A 34 -12.29 8.77 9.20
C LYS A 34 -12.21 9.85 8.14
N THR A 35 -11.06 10.04 7.56
CA THR A 35 -10.82 11.07 6.53
C THR A 35 -10.15 10.48 5.29
N ILE A 36 -10.48 11.06 4.13
CA ILE A 36 -9.75 10.84 2.87
C ILE A 36 -9.18 12.18 2.43
N ILE A 37 -7.88 12.20 2.17
CA ILE A 37 -7.13 13.41 1.80
C ILE A 37 -6.47 13.17 0.44
N PRO A 38 -6.84 13.95 -0.59
CA PRO A 38 -6.13 13.92 -1.86
C PRO A 38 -4.78 14.67 -1.72
N LEU A 39 -3.70 13.95 -1.96
CA LEU A 39 -2.34 14.47 -1.89
C LEU A 39 -1.57 14.15 -3.18
N ASN A 40 -2.24 14.23 -4.32
CA ASN A 40 -1.64 13.97 -5.62
C ASN A 40 -0.66 15.06 -6.05
N ASP A 41 -0.84 16.29 -5.59
CA ASP A 41 0.12 17.38 -5.76
C ASP A 41 1.03 17.49 -4.53
N ARG A 42 2.05 16.68 -4.48
CA ARG A 42 3.01 16.61 -3.37
C ARG A 42 4.02 17.77 -3.35
N ALA A 43 4.08 18.56 -4.42
CA ALA A 43 4.98 19.69 -4.50
C ALA A 43 4.45 20.92 -3.75
N THR A 44 3.13 21.08 -3.71
CA THR A 44 2.47 22.26 -3.13
C THR A 44 1.65 21.95 -1.88
N ARG A 45 1.40 20.68 -1.60
CA ARG A 45 0.57 20.28 -0.47
C ARG A 45 1.37 19.54 0.59
N THR A 46 1.05 19.79 1.84
CA THR A 46 1.64 19.16 3.01
C THR A 46 0.62 18.34 3.76
N LEU A 47 1.09 17.32 4.48
CA LEU A 47 0.28 16.51 5.36
C LEU A 47 0.77 16.73 6.79
N ALA A 48 -0.11 17.20 7.66
CA ALA A 48 0.18 17.28 9.09
C ALA A 48 0.28 15.87 9.68
N VAL A 49 1.43 15.54 10.26
CA VAL A 49 1.71 14.27 10.92
C VAL A 49 2.23 14.51 12.34
N SER A 50 2.05 13.54 13.21
CA SER A 50 2.49 13.57 14.60
C SER A 50 3.34 12.35 14.97
N ASP A 51 4.00 12.40 16.10
CA ASP A 51 4.75 11.29 16.69
C ASP A 51 3.87 10.09 17.10
N LYS A 52 2.56 10.24 17.08
CA LYS A 52 1.58 9.19 17.37
C LYS A 52 1.01 8.51 16.13
N ASP A 53 1.34 9.02 14.95
CA ASP A 53 0.82 8.46 13.69
C ASP A 53 1.57 7.17 13.32
N TYR A 54 0.81 6.20 12.81
CA TYR A 54 1.33 5.00 12.18
C TYR A 54 1.10 5.09 10.68
N PHE A 55 2.10 4.67 9.91
CA PHE A 55 2.03 4.71 8.45
C PHE A 55 1.82 3.31 7.89
N ILE A 56 0.82 3.17 7.02
CA ILE A 56 0.56 1.96 6.26
C ILE A 56 0.78 2.27 4.79
N PHE A 57 1.72 1.59 4.16
CA PHE A 57 2.05 1.75 2.75
C PHE A 57 1.43 0.64 1.93
N THR A 58 0.99 0.98 0.72
CA THR A 58 0.47 0.02 -0.26
C THR A 58 1.27 0.01 -1.57
N GLY A 59 2.26 0.90 -1.69
CA GLY A 59 3.13 1.01 -2.84
C GLY A 59 4.47 1.65 -2.47
N TRP A 60 5.53 1.29 -3.18
CA TRP A 60 6.90 1.75 -2.89
C TRP A 60 7.06 3.26 -2.96
N TRP A 61 6.36 3.95 -3.85
CA TRP A 61 6.44 5.41 -3.99
C TRP A 61 5.89 6.15 -2.78
N THR A 62 4.85 5.62 -2.13
CA THR A 62 4.33 6.18 -0.88
C THR A 62 5.27 5.88 0.29
N ALA A 63 5.81 4.67 0.34
CA ALA A 63 6.80 4.28 1.33
C ALA A 63 8.06 5.16 1.22
N TYR A 64 8.58 5.33 -0.01
CA TYR A 64 9.75 6.16 -0.27
C TYR A 64 9.57 7.61 0.20
N CYS A 65 8.46 8.24 -0.18
CA CYS A 65 8.20 9.62 0.22
C CYS A 65 8.18 9.80 1.74
N ILE A 66 7.51 8.92 2.47
CA ILE A 66 7.42 9.03 3.93
C ILE A 66 8.76 8.69 4.60
N GLN A 67 9.48 7.69 4.10
CA GLN A 67 10.78 7.31 4.65
C GLN A 67 11.83 8.42 4.44
N GLU A 68 11.83 9.08 3.28
CA GLU A 68 12.72 10.22 3.00
C GLU A 68 12.37 11.45 3.85
N GLU A 69 11.10 11.81 3.95
CA GLU A 69 10.67 12.90 4.83
C GLU A 69 11.04 12.63 6.29
N TYR A 70 10.83 11.40 6.76
CA TYR A 70 11.22 10.99 8.11
C TYR A 70 12.73 11.14 8.35
N LEU A 71 13.56 10.84 7.35
CA LEU A 71 14.99 11.06 7.39
C LEU A 71 15.34 12.54 7.50
N ASN A 72 14.66 13.38 6.72
CA ASN A 72 14.89 14.82 6.66
C ASN A 72 14.49 15.52 7.98
N TRP A 73 13.51 15.03 8.68
CA TRP A 73 13.15 15.53 10.02
C TRP A 73 14.18 15.19 11.12
N GLY A 74 15.28 14.56 10.72
CA GLY A 74 16.45 14.34 11.58
C GLY A 74 16.30 13.26 12.63
N GLY A 75 15.28 12.42 12.52
CA GLY A 75 15.08 11.25 13.38
C GLY A 75 14.89 11.55 14.88
N LYS A 76 14.84 12.82 15.27
CA LYS A 76 14.82 13.23 16.67
C LYS A 76 13.45 13.55 17.25
N ALA A 77 12.49 13.87 16.40
CA ALA A 77 11.18 14.31 16.87
C ALA A 77 10.14 13.19 16.93
N LEU A 78 10.29 12.16 16.13
CA LEU A 78 9.32 11.07 16.08
C LEU A 78 10.03 9.81 16.56
N SER A 79 9.65 9.32 17.73
CA SER A 79 9.94 7.93 18.08
C SER A 79 9.50 7.08 16.88
N PRO A 80 10.37 6.20 16.33
CA PRO A 80 10.05 5.51 15.10
C PRO A 80 8.84 4.62 15.34
N ASN A 81 7.69 5.13 14.98
CA ASN A 81 6.53 4.30 14.84
C ASN A 81 6.86 3.27 13.75
N VAL A 82 6.50 2.06 14.01
CA VAL A 82 6.76 0.97 13.08
C VAL A 82 6.01 1.28 11.78
N PHE A 83 6.71 1.23 10.65
CA PHE A 83 6.07 1.29 9.34
C PHE A 83 5.40 -0.04 9.04
N ILE A 84 4.19 0.00 8.54
CA ILE A 84 3.44 -1.19 8.12
C ILE A 84 3.39 -1.18 6.59
N TYR A 85 3.89 -2.23 5.94
CA TYR A 85 3.93 -2.34 4.50
C TYR A 85 3.03 -3.49 4.02
N LEU A 86 1.96 -3.15 3.32
CA LEU A 86 1.11 -4.13 2.62
C LEU A 86 1.75 -4.46 1.28
N ILE A 87 2.50 -5.54 1.24
CA ILE A 87 3.26 -5.96 0.07
C ILE A 87 2.37 -6.86 -0.80
N GLN A 88 2.01 -6.37 -1.98
CA GLN A 88 1.10 -7.03 -2.90
C GLN A 88 1.83 -7.68 -4.07
N ASP A 89 3.04 -7.22 -4.38
CA ASP A 89 3.89 -7.71 -5.44
C ASP A 89 5.36 -7.39 -5.15
N TYR A 90 6.28 -7.92 -5.94
CA TYR A 90 7.67 -7.50 -5.96
C TYR A 90 7.84 -6.29 -6.88
N GLU A 91 7.53 -5.11 -6.34
CA GLU A 91 7.44 -3.87 -7.11
C GLU A 91 8.76 -3.43 -7.79
N PRO A 92 9.98 -3.69 -7.25
CA PRO A 92 11.20 -3.45 -8.01
C PRO A 92 11.21 -4.19 -9.36
N GLY A 93 10.61 -5.37 -9.43
CA GLY A 93 10.51 -6.16 -10.65
C GLY A 93 9.67 -5.54 -11.77
N PHE A 94 8.91 -4.49 -11.51
CA PHE A 94 8.18 -3.74 -12.54
C PHE A 94 9.11 -2.88 -13.42
N TYR A 95 10.33 -2.69 -12.99
CA TYR A 95 11.31 -1.83 -13.66
C TYR A 95 12.49 -2.66 -14.13
N GLN A 96 13.04 -2.31 -15.29
CA GLN A 96 14.39 -2.73 -15.65
C GLN A 96 15.38 -2.14 -14.65
N TRP A 97 16.60 -2.65 -14.58
CA TRP A 97 17.64 -2.09 -13.72
C TRP A 97 17.82 -0.59 -14.01
N SER A 98 17.39 0.24 -13.06
CA SER A 98 17.25 1.69 -13.21
C SER A 98 17.19 2.37 -11.84
N SER A 99 17.16 3.70 -11.84
CA SER A 99 16.92 4.47 -10.62
C SER A 99 15.59 4.11 -9.96
N LEU A 100 14.53 3.86 -10.75
CA LEU A 100 13.23 3.47 -10.21
C LEU A 100 13.28 2.09 -9.52
N TYR A 101 14.01 1.13 -10.12
CA TYR A 101 14.28 -0.15 -9.48
C TYR A 101 14.93 0.06 -8.12
N MET A 102 16.01 0.86 -8.07
CA MET A 102 16.78 1.11 -6.85
C MET A 102 15.96 1.84 -5.78
N LEU A 103 15.13 2.79 -6.19
CA LEU A 103 14.24 3.50 -5.26
C LEU A 103 13.19 2.55 -4.66
N ALA A 104 12.57 1.71 -5.48
CA ALA A 104 11.62 0.72 -5.01
C ALA A 104 12.30 -0.30 -4.06
N ASP A 105 13.46 -0.84 -4.43
CA ASP A 105 14.24 -1.76 -3.62
C ASP A 105 14.61 -1.16 -2.26
N SER A 106 15.02 0.11 -2.23
CA SER A 106 15.45 0.80 -1.01
C SER A 106 14.35 0.88 0.05
N THR A 107 13.08 0.92 -0.35
CA THR A 107 11.96 0.99 0.60
C THR A 107 11.79 -0.28 1.43
N TYR A 108 12.24 -1.42 0.91
CA TYR A 108 12.24 -2.70 1.63
C TYR A 108 13.51 -2.91 2.46
N ARG A 109 14.60 -2.20 2.14
CA ARG A 109 15.91 -2.28 2.83
C ARG A 109 16.15 -1.14 3.81
N THR A 110 15.09 -0.50 4.24
CA THR A 110 15.20 0.62 5.19
C THR A 110 15.74 0.15 6.54
N LYS A 111 16.47 1.04 7.23
CA LYS A 111 16.93 0.83 8.62
C LYS A 111 15.84 0.97 9.68
N TYR A 112 14.66 1.44 9.27
CA TYR A 112 13.54 1.61 10.19
C TYR A 112 12.82 0.30 10.43
N LYS A 113 12.19 0.19 11.60
CA LYS A 113 11.36 -0.97 11.92
C LYS A 113 10.19 -1.04 10.93
N GLN A 114 10.10 -2.16 10.23
CA GLN A 114 9.01 -2.45 9.31
C GLN A 114 8.30 -3.74 9.69
N ILE A 115 6.98 -3.70 9.62
CA ILE A 115 6.12 -4.88 9.62
C ILE A 115 5.67 -5.10 8.17
N ALA A 116 6.09 -6.22 7.58
CA ALA A 116 5.65 -6.62 6.24
C ALA A 116 4.40 -7.49 6.32
N ILE A 117 3.39 -7.18 5.52
CA ILE A 117 2.17 -7.97 5.39
C ILE A 117 2.04 -8.39 3.92
N PHE A 118 2.23 -9.67 3.65
CA PHE A 118 2.22 -10.24 2.31
C PHE A 118 0.85 -10.82 1.98
N ASN A 119 0.46 -10.71 0.72
CA ASN A 119 -0.80 -11.26 0.22
C ASN A 119 -0.71 -12.75 -0.19
N SER A 120 0.47 -13.36 -0.13
CA SER A 120 0.65 -14.80 -0.34
C SER A 120 1.94 -15.32 0.29
N VAL A 121 1.97 -16.62 0.55
CA VAL A 121 3.16 -17.33 1.05
C VAL A 121 4.28 -17.31 0.00
N GLU A 122 3.93 -17.45 -1.28
CA GLU A 122 4.88 -17.44 -2.38
C GLU A 122 5.63 -16.12 -2.46
N LEU A 123 4.90 -15.01 -2.36
CA LEU A 123 5.52 -13.68 -2.38
C LEU A 123 6.46 -13.51 -1.17
N LYS A 124 6.03 -13.88 0.02
CA LYS A 124 6.91 -13.84 1.20
C LYS A 124 8.17 -14.67 0.98
N SER A 125 8.03 -15.91 0.52
CA SER A 125 9.17 -16.80 0.24
C SER A 125 10.13 -16.21 -0.78
N TYR A 126 9.62 -15.49 -1.76
CA TYR A 126 10.45 -14.79 -2.75
C TYR A 126 11.25 -13.66 -2.12
N PHE A 127 10.65 -12.86 -1.24
CA PHE A 127 11.38 -11.83 -0.49
C PHE A 127 12.44 -12.43 0.43
N ASP A 128 12.12 -13.51 1.12
CA ASP A 128 13.09 -14.24 1.96
C ASP A 128 14.27 -14.75 1.11
N PHE A 129 14.00 -15.32 -0.08
CA PHE A 129 15.01 -15.78 -1.01
C PHE A 129 15.93 -14.64 -1.50
N LEU A 130 15.39 -13.44 -1.70
CA LEU A 130 16.14 -12.26 -2.09
C LEU A 130 16.89 -11.59 -0.92
N GLY A 131 16.75 -12.11 0.29
CA GLY A 131 17.44 -11.63 1.49
C GLY A 131 16.89 -10.31 2.03
N TYR A 132 15.58 -10.05 1.88
CA TYR A 132 14.95 -8.94 2.58
C TYR A 132 14.63 -9.32 4.03
N GLU A 133 14.91 -8.40 4.94
CA GLU A 133 14.70 -8.59 6.37
C GLU A 133 13.69 -7.57 6.90
N PHE A 134 12.66 -8.04 7.59
CA PHE A 134 11.66 -7.20 8.25
C PHE A 134 11.66 -7.48 9.75
N SER A 135 11.31 -6.49 10.56
CA SER A 135 11.20 -6.67 12.01
C SER A 135 10.16 -7.73 12.37
N PHE A 136 9.06 -7.75 11.62
CA PHE A 136 8.03 -8.78 11.66
C PHE A 136 7.46 -8.96 10.26
N SER A 137 7.01 -10.16 9.97
CA SER A 137 6.32 -10.46 8.72
C SER A 137 5.10 -11.34 8.94
N TYR A 138 4.02 -11.01 8.26
CA TYR A 138 2.76 -11.74 8.28
C TYR A 138 2.33 -12.06 6.86
N VAL A 139 1.54 -13.11 6.72
CA VAL A 139 0.93 -13.51 5.45
C VAL A 139 -0.56 -13.66 5.66
N PHE A 140 -1.35 -13.18 4.72
CA PHE A 140 -2.76 -13.51 4.65
C PHE A 140 -3.05 -14.19 3.30
N GLU A 141 -3.87 -15.24 3.37
CA GLU A 141 -4.29 -15.92 2.14
C GLU A 141 -5.45 -15.17 1.49
N PRO A 142 -5.40 -14.97 0.16
CA PRO A 142 -6.47 -14.31 -0.55
C PRO A 142 -7.78 -15.09 -0.40
N ILE A 143 -8.82 -14.41 0.02
CA ILE A 143 -10.15 -14.99 0.14
C ILE A 143 -10.96 -14.61 -1.10
N LEU A 144 -11.54 -15.63 -1.76
CA LEU A 144 -12.40 -15.38 -2.90
C LEU A 144 -13.59 -14.50 -2.51
N ASN A 145 -13.78 -13.43 -3.28
CA ASN A 145 -14.90 -12.51 -3.09
C ASN A 145 -16.24 -13.25 -3.00
N ALA A 146 -17.12 -12.79 -2.11
CA ALA A 146 -18.42 -13.43 -1.87
C ALA A 146 -19.29 -13.51 -3.13
N GLY A 147 -19.20 -12.54 -4.04
CA GLY A 147 -19.84 -12.55 -5.34
C GLY A 147 -19.35 -13.71 -6.22
N LEU A 148 -18.04 -13.90 -6.29
CA LEU A 148 -17.42 -15.00 -7.06
C LEU A 148 -17.70 -16.36 -6.44
N LYS A 149 -17.79 -16.46 -5.10
CA LYS A 149 -18.17 -17.71 -4.43
C LYS A 149 -19.55 -18.25 -4.87
N LYS A 150 -20.49 -17.37 -5.22
CA LYS A 150 -21.79 -17.79 -5.75
C LYS A 150 -21.65 -18.53 -7.07
N TYR A 151 -20.78 -18.04 -7.97
CA TYR A 151 -20.55 -18.69 -9.27
C TYR A 151 -19.89 -20.05 -9.13
N LEU A 152 -18.98 -20.24 -8.17
CA LEU A 152 -18.39 -21.55 -7.92
C LEU A 152 -19.43 -22.62 -7.56
N LYS A 153 -20.47 -22.24 -6.82
CA LYS A 153 -21.56 -23.18 -6.44
C LYS A 153 -22.44 -23.57 -7.63
N THR A 154 -22.55 -22.68 -8.64
CA THR A 154 -23.37 -22.88 -9.84
C THR A 154 -22.57 -23.49 -11.00
N MET A 155 -21.23 -23.55 -10.89
CA MET A 155 -20.40 -24.15 -11.92
C MET A 155 -20.71 -25.63 -12.07
N ASN A 156 -21.24 -26.01 -13.25
CA ASN A 156 -21.50 -27.39 -13.60
C ASN A 156 -20.15 -28.13 -13.72
N LYS A 157 -19.92 -29.13 -12.89
CA LYS A 157 -18.68 -29.94 -12.88
C LYS A 157 -18.39 -30.66 -14.22
N HIS A 158 -19.36 -30.73 -15.10
CA HIS A 158 -19.26 -31.41 -16.39
C HIS A 158 -18.95 -30.48 -17.57
N ILE A 159 -18.67 -29.19 -17.33
CA ILE A 159 -18.26 -28.29 -18.41
C ILE A 159 -16.90 -28.74 -18.95
N LYS A 160 -16.88 -29.16 -20.22
CA LYS A 160 -15.63 -29.52 -20.90
C LYS A 160 -14.73 -28.28 -20.95
N LYS A 161 -13.63 -28.32 -20.23
CA LYS A 161 -12.66 -27.22 -20.19
C LYS A 161 -12.06 -27.00 -21.58
N ARG A 162 -12.15 -25.78 -22.10
CA ARG A 162 -11.41 -25.37 -23.30
C ARG A 162 -9.99 -25.00 -22.87
N LYS A 163 -9.00 -25.39 -23.69
CA LYS A 163 -7.64 -24.86 -23.51
C LYS A 163 -7.63 -23.41 -23.98
N GLN A 164 -7.57 -22.48 -23.04
CA GLN A 164 -7.54 -21.05 -23.32
C GLN A 164 -6.44 -20.42 -22.47
N ILE A 165 -5.72 -19.48 -23.06
CA ILE A 165 -4.76 -18.62 -22.38
C ILE A 165 -5.40 -17.24 -22.30
N LEU A 166 -5.55 -16.73 -21.09
CA LEU A 166 -5.97 -15.35 -20.87
C LEU A 166 -4.68 -14.51 -20.80
N VAL A 167 -4.61 -13.50 -21.66
CA VAL A 167 -3.54 -12.50 -21.64
C VAL A 167 -4.21 -11.16 -21.34
N TYR A 168 -3.67 -10.42 -20.37
CA TYR A 168 -4.14 -9.09 -19.98
C TYR A 168 -2.95 -8.14 -19.78
#